data_a19a590f7ee137f92c3aed76f7b590c5
#
_entry.id   a19a590f7ee137f92c3aed76f7b590c5
#
_cell.length_a   1.000
_cell.length_b   1.000
_cell.length_c   1.000
_cell.angle_alpha   90.00
_cell.angle_beta   90.00
_cell.angle_gamma   90.00
#
_symmetry.space_group_name_H-M   'P 1'
#
loop_
_entity.id
_entity.type
_entity.pdbx_description
1 polymer ?
#
loop_
_entity_poly.entity_id
_entity_poly.type
_entity_poly.pdbx_seq_one_letter_code
_entity_poly.pdbx_strand_id
1 'polypeptide(L)'
;MSEMEGGKWEDLNMDCLVNVFGRVGIESLLLDVPFMCKSWYKATLSPLCWRLLDFSKISLDSWSYDESISRLLDKYQLYDKLSVTAFIKFVVKRSARSATFLSLPDCCTEEALLYVADECLDLRAFLLPQDLPDDHMLHIPILISKWKNLEILTLGGTFQMQEVLAQISIHCKNSIGLAIARAHVEQDEASAIVTLLPNIKQLFLRHAYMEKENLVMILQGCKELEYFDVRHCIGFDEGDDEILKLASHIRTFKDEGSMLYDYDDDYCLTYCADSFHDGDFSD
;
A
#
# COMPACT_ATOMS: atom_id res chain seq x y z
N MET A 1 -33.82 24.62 -29.88
CA MET A 1 -32.84 23.68 -29.29
C MET A 1 -31.70 24.54 -28.79
N SER A 2 -31.65 24.81 -27.49
CA SER A 2 -30.56 25.57 -26.89
C SER A 2 -29.37 24.62 -26.79
N GLU A 3 -28.28 24.93 -27.49
CA GLU A 3 -26.99 24.33 -27.27
C GLU A 3 -26.63 24.53 -25.78
N MET A 4 -26.52 23.47 -25.01
CA MET A 4 -25.92 23.54 -23.69
C MET A 4 -24.44 23.87 -23.93
N GLU A 5 -24.04 25.14 -23.71
CA GLU A 5 -22.62 25.49 -23.60
C GLU A 5 -22.02 24.64 -22.48
N GLY A 6 -21.31 23.59 -22.85
CA GLY A 6 -20.54 22.80 -21.91
C GLY A 6 -19.53 23.71 -21.24
N GLY A 7 -19.66 23.91 -19.94
CA GLY A 7 -18.72 24.72 -19.15
C GLY A 7 -17.28 24.24 -19.41
N LYS A 8 -16.36 25.16 -19.67
CA LYS A 8 -14.97 24.83 -19.93
C LYS A 8 -14.31 24.40 -18.61
N TRP A 9 -13.52 23.33 -18.66
CA TRP A 9 -12.76 22.82 -17.50
C TRP A 9 -11.87 23.90 -16.84
N GLU A 10 -11.38 24.85 -17.64
CA GLU A 10 -10.57 26.02 -17.19
C GLU A 10 -11.36 27.00 -16.32
N ASP A 11 -12.68 26.98 -16.40
CA ASP A 11 -13.60 27.87 -15.66
C ASP A 11 -14.06 27.27 -14.32
N LEU A 12 -13.65 26.03 -14.01
CA LEU A 12 -13.93 25.43 -12.71
C LEU A 12 -13.31 26.25 -11.58
N ASN A 13 -14.04 26.37 -10.48
CA ASN A 13 -13.49 27.01 -9.29
C ASN A 13 -12.30 26.21 -8.72
N MET A 14 -11.46 26.88 -7.95
CA MET A 14 -10.23 26.33 -7.42
C MET A 14 -10.48 25.06 -6.56
N ASP A 15 -11.54 25.04 -5.75
CA ASP A 15 -11.84 23.93 -4.86
C ASP A 15 -12.26 22.69 -5.65
N CYS A 16 -13.03 22.86 -6.75
CA CYS A 16 -13.37 21.78 -7.65
C CYS A 16 -12.13 21.21 -8.34
N LEU A 17 -11.23 22.07 -8.83
CA LEU A 17 -9.97 21.64 -9.47
C LEU A 17 -9.10 20.85 -8.48
N VAL A 18 -8.92 21.36 -7.26
CA VAL A 18 -8.13 20.68 -6.22
C VAL A 18 -8.73 19.32 -5.87
N ASN A 19 -10.06 19.22 -5.77
CA ASN A 19 -10.73 17.94 -5.48
C ASN A 19 -10.53 16.92 -6.60
N VAL A 20 -10.65 17.35 -7.87
CA VAL A 20 -10.39 16.47 -9.03
C VAL A 20 -8.91 16.06 -9.06
N PHE A 21 -7.99 17.02 -8.92
CA PHE A 21 -6.56 16.75 -9.04
C PHE A 21 -6.00 15.95 -7.85
N GLY A 22 -6.66 15.97 -6.70
CA GLY A 22 -6.33 15.06 -5.59
C GLY A 22 -6.57 13.56 -5.88
N ARG A 23 -7.12 13.23 -7.08
CA ARG A 23 -7.45 11.85 -7.50
C ARG A 23 -6.71 11.39 -8.75
N VAL A 24 -5.90 12.26 -9.41
CA VAL A 24 -5.25 11.93 -10.70
C VAL A 24 -3.87 11.35 -10.49
N GLY A 25 -3.33 10.97 -9.51
CA GLY A 25 -2.01 10.37 -9.32
C GLY A 25 -0.82 11.32 -9.58
N ILE A 26 0.35 10.88 -9.09
CA ILE A 26 1.58 11.70 -9.08
C ILE A 26 2.04 12.05 -10.50
N GLU A 27 2.01 11.10 -11.44
CA GLU A 27 2.46 11.31 -12.81
C GLU A 27 1.71 12.47 -13.47
N SER A 28 0.38 12.41 -13.49
CA SER A 28 -0.43 13.47 -14.08
C SER A 28 -0.26 14.82 -13.37
N LEU A 29 -0.09 14.81 -12.04
CA LEU A 29 0.20 16.01 -11.26
C LEU A 29 1.54 16.65 -11.59
N LEU A 30 2.50 15.86 -12.08
CA LEU A 30 3.82 16.36 -12.46
C LEU A 30 3.93 16.69 -13.95
N LEU A 31 3.32 15.88 -14.83
CA LEU A 31 3.64 15.89 -16.27
C LEU A 31 2.56 16.56 -17.13
N ASP A 32 1.29 16.50 -16.73
CA ASP A 32 0.17 16.89 -17.58
C ASP A 32 -0.57 18.11 -17.02
N VAL A 33 -1.16 17.96 -15.85
CA VAL A 33 -2.06 18.96 -15.25
C VAL A 33 -1.43 20.35 -15.14
N PRO A 34 -0.20 20.55 -14.66
CA PRO A 34 0.39 21.88 -14.48
C PRO A 34 0.63 22.65 -15.79
N PHE A 35 0.63 21.94 -16.91
CA PHE A 35 0.98 22.51 -18.21
C PHE A 35 -0.23 22.83 -19.08
N MET A 36 -1.44 22.52 -18.62
CA MET A 36 -2.67 22.77 -19.37
C MET A 36 -3.05 24.25 -19.38
N CYS A 37 -3.12 24.89 -18.20
CA CYS A 37 -3.39 26.30 -18.08
C CYS A 37 -2.96 26.85 -16.71
N LYS A 38 -3.01 28.19 -16.53
CA LYS A 38 -2.58 28.84 -15.29
C LYS A 38 -3.44 28.50 -14.07
N SER A 39 -4.75 28.28 -14.22
CA SER A 39 -5.64 27.87 -13.13
C SER A 39 -5.30 26.46 -12.65
N TRP A 40 -5.06 25.54 -13.56
CA TRP A 40 -4.66 24.16 -13.26
C TRP A 40 -3.30 24.12 -12.58
N TYR A 41 -2.30 24.85 -13.11
CA TYR A 41 -1.01 24.98 -12.43
C TYR A 41 -1.15 25.45 -10.99
N LYS A 42 -1.96 26.50 -10.75
CA LYS A 42 -2.19 27.01 -9.38
C LYS A 42 -2.86 25.97 -8.49
N ALA A 43 -3.80 25.19 -9.01
CA ALA A 43 -4.47 24.15 -8.26
C ALA A 43 -3.50 23.04 -7.83
N THR A 44 -2.54 22.64 -8.70
CA THR A 44 -1.53 21.63 -8.34
C THR A 44 -0.54 22.06 -7.25
N LEU A 45 -0.48 23.36 -6.92
CA LEU A 45 0.32 23.84 -5.80
C LEU A 45 -0.36 23.61 -4.44
N SER A 46 -1.66 23.26 -4.43
CA SER A 46 -2.37 22.92 -3.19
C SER A 46 -1.86 21.60 -2.62
N PRO A 47 -1.46 21.54 -1.33
CA PRO A 47 -1.09 20.30 -0.68
C PRO A 47 -2.18 19.23 -0.74
N LEU A 48 -3.44 19.61 -0.84
CA LEU A 48 -4.57 18.67 -0.90
C LEU A 48 -4.57 17.81 -2.17
N CYS A 49 -3.91 18.25 -3.25
CA CYS A 49 -3.70 17.42 -4.44
C CYS A 49 -2.68 16.29 -4.20
N TRP A 50 -1.86 16.38 -3.16
CA TRP A 50 -0.75 15.48 -2.85
C TRP A 50 -1.01 14.65 -1.59
N ARG A 51 -2.27 14.33 -1.31
CA ARG A 51 -2.64 13.49 -0.16
C ARG A 51 -2.45 12.00 -0.44
N LEU A 52 -2.56 11.61 -1.72
CA LEU A 52 -2.41 10.23 -2.17
C LEU A 52 -1.09 10.11 -2.94
N LEU A 53 -0.07 9.57 -2.31
CA LEU A 53 1.28 9.43 -2.85
C LEU A 53 1.53 7.97 -3.23
N ASP A 54 1.09 7.61 -4.43
CA ASP A 54 1.26 6.26 -4.99
C ASP A 54 2.47 6.23 -5.94
N PHE A 55 3.61 5.79 -5.44
CA PHE A 55 4.82 5.62 -6.23
C PHE A 55 4.88 4.26 -6.94
N SER A 56 4.04 3.28 -6.58
CA SER A 56 4.04 1.95 -7.22
C SER A 56 3.67 2.01 -8.70
N LYS A 57 2.96 3.06 -9.12
CA LYS A 57 2.57 3.30 -10.51
C LYS A 57 3.64 3.98 -11.36
N ILE A 58 4.79 4.30 -10.76
CA ILE A 58 5.90 4.96 -11.45
C ILE A 58 7.07 3.99 -11.45
N SER A 59 7.44 3.49 -12.63
CA SER A 59 8.56 2.57 -12.80
C SER A 59 9.88 3.32 -12.58
N LEU A 60 10.38 3.32 -11.35
CA LEU A 60 11.62 3.99 -10.97
C LEU A 60 12.86 3.11 -11.14
N ASP A 61 12.70 1.79 -11.37
CA ASP A 61 13.81 0.82 -11.48
C ASP A 61 14.49 0.84 -12.84
N SER A 62 13.78 1.28 -13.88
CA SER A 62 14.23 1.28 -15.26
C SER A 62 14.30 2.68 -15.83
N TRP A 63 15.04 3.58 -15.20
CA TRP A 63 15.18 5.00 -15.57
C TRP A 63 15.40 5.28 -17.06
N SER A 64 15.96 4.31 -17.79
CA SER A 64 16.29 4.49 -19.20
C SER A 64 15.18 4.08 -20.18
N TYR A 65 14.11 3.41 -19.71
CA TYR A 65 13.08 2.82 -20.60
C TYR A 65 11.65 3.24 -20.28
N ASP A 66 11.38 3.80 -19.10
CA ASP A 66 10.04 4.27 -18.76
C ASP A 66 9.76 5.64 -19.40
N GLU A 67 8.67 5.70 -20.19
CA GLU A 67 8.27 6.92 -20.90
C GLU A 67 7.94 8.05 -19.93
N SER A 68 7.32 7.75 -18.80
CA SER A 68 6.92 8.72 -17.77
C SER A 68 8.14 9.37 -17.13
N ILE A 69 9.16 8.57 -16.80
CA ILE A 69 10.42 9.08 -16.26
C ILE A 69 11.19 9.87 -17.29
N SER A 70 11.28 9.38 -18.54
CA SER A 70 11.91 10.15 -19.63
C SER A 70 11.25 11.51 -19.82
N ARG A 71 9.91 11.57 -19.83
CA ARG A 71 9.14 12.83 -19.88
C ARG A 71 9.41 13.73 -18.68
N LEU A 72 9.58 13.15 -17.48
CA LEU A 72 9.91 13.90 -16.26
C LEU A 72 11.30 14.53 -16.36
N LEU A 73 12.31 13.73 -16.77
CA LEU A 73 13.69 14.19 -16.94
C LEU A 73 13.79 15.33 -17.98
N ASP A 74 13.11 15.17 -19.12
CA ASP A 74 13.04 16.18 -20.18
C ASP A 74 12.37 17.46 -19.68
N LYS A 75 11.21 17.33 -19.07
CA LYS A 75 10.37 18.44 -18.65
C LYS A 75 11.04 19.32 -17.59
N TYR A 76 11.74 18.67 -16.66
CA TYR A 76 12.40 19.32 -15.53
C TYR A 76 13.92 19.47 -15.70
N GLN A 77 14.49 19.02 -16.83
CA GLN A 77 15.93 19.09 -17.18
C GLN A 77 16.82 18.43 -16.12
N LEU A 78 16.47 17.21 -15.70
CA LEU A 78 17.07 16.53 -14.55
C LEU A 78 17.99 15.36 -14.92
N TYR A 79 18.49 15.27 -16.16
CA TYR A 79 19.19 14.12 -16.73
C TYR A 79 20.29 13.48 -15.88
N ASP A 80 21.01 14.25 -15.08
CA ASP A 80 22.13 13.77 -14.25
C ASP A 80 21.91 13.92 -12.73
N LYS A 81 20.71 14.33 -12.28
CA LYS A 81 20.51 14.80 -10.90
C LYS A 81 19.38 14.08 -10.15
N LEU A 82 18.57 13.30 -10.83
CA LEU A 82 17.44 12.68 -10.20
C LEU A 82 17.82 11.30 -9.65
N SER A 83 17.85 11.18 -8.33
CA SER A 83 17.87 9.91 -7.62
C SER A 83 16.46 9.57 -7.13
N VAL A 84 16.19 8.28 -6.92
CA VAL A 84 14.92 7.81 -6.30
C VAL A 84 14.62 8.58 -5.01
N THR A 85 15.62 8.69 -4.14
CA THR A 85 15.51 9.47 -2.89
C THR A 85 15.12 10.92 -3.14
N ALA A 86 15.80 11.59 -4.08
CA ALA A 86 15.50 13.00 -4.38
C ALA A 86 14.08 13.17 -4.96
N PHE A 87 13.64 12.22 -5.79
CA PHE A 87 12.30 12.22 -6.35
C PHE A 87 11.23 12.03 -5.27
N ILE A 88 11.37 11.02 -4.41
CA ILE A 88 10.45 10.80 -3.28
C ILE A 88 10.37 12.05 -2.41
N LYS A 89 11.50 12.61 -2.00
CA LYS A 89 11.56 13.84 -1.20
C LYS A 89 10.87 15.03 -1.87
N PHE A 90 11.08 15.20 -3.17
CA PHE A 90 10.45 16.26 -3.96
C PHE A 90 8.93 16.14 -3.96
N VAL A 91 8.39 14.94 -4.17
CA VAL A 91 6.94 14.70 -4.20
C VAL A 91 6.34 14.83 -2.81
N VAL A 92 6.94 14.18 -1.80
CA VAL A 92 6.48 14.21 -0.41
C VAL A 92 6.42 15.65 0.14
N LYS A 93 7.41 16.47 -0.18
CA LYS A 93 7.43 17.90 0.21
C LYS A 93 6.20 18.67 -0.29
N ARG A 94 5.63 18.30 -1.44
CA ARG A 94 4.43 18.96 -2.00
C ARG A 94 3.18 18.69 -1.17
N SER A 95 3.11 17.58 -0.46
CA SER A 95 2.00 17.27 0.44
C SER A 95 1.94 18.18 1.66
N ALA A 96 3.03 18.88 1.98
CA ALA A 96 3.14 19.74 3.17
C ALA A 96 2.59 19.05 4.43
N ARG A 97 2.96 17.79 4.64
CA ARG A 97 2.55 16.89 5.73
C ARG A 97 1.08 16.44 5.72
N SER A 98 0.35 16.69 4.64
CA SER A 98 -1.06 16.29 4.52
C SER A 98 -1.26 14.93 3.84
N ALA A 99 -0.20 14.19 3.53
CA ALA A 99 -0.29 12.87 2.94
C ALA A 99 -1.01 11.90 3.89
N THR A 100 -2.05 11.23 3.36
CA THR A 100 -2.84 10.24 4.11
C THR A 100 -2.66 8.83 3.56
N PHE A 101 -2.22 8.71 2.33
CA PHE A 101 -1.86 7.46 1.66
C PHE A 101 -0.46 7.56 1.08
N LEU A 102 0.34 6.51 1.30
CA LEU A 102 1.66 6.38 0.72
C LEU A 102 1.92 4.94 0.32
N SER A 103 2.28 4.73 -0.94
CA SER A 103 2.86 3.48 -1.45
C SER A 103 4.27 3.79 -1.93
N LEU A 104 5.27 3.13 -1.35
CA LEU A 104 6.68 3.32 -1.72
C LEU A 104 7.08 2.38 -2.86
N PRO A 105 8.03 2.77 -3.73
CA PRO A 105 8.55 1.90 -4.79
C PRO A 105 9.56 0.88 -4.22
N ASP A 106 9.75 -0.24 -4.92
CA ASP A 106 10.69 -1.30 -4.51
C ASP A 106 12.14 -0.81 -4.38
N CYS A 107 12.53 0.14 -5.20
CA CYS A 107 13.85 0.79 -5.12
C CYS A 107 13.97 1.87 -4.04
N CYS A 108 13.06 1.89 -3.05
CA CYS A 108 13.09 2.86 -1.96
C CYS A 108 14.37 2.70 -1.12
N THR A 109 15.05 3.81 -0.89
CA THR A 109 16.25 3.85 -0.04
C THR A 109 15.89 4.08 1.43
N GLU A 110 16.77 3.64 2.34
CA GLU A 110 16.64 3.93 3.77
C GLU A 110 16.46 5.43 4.04
N GLU A 111 17.26 6.27 3.38
CA GLU A 111 17.17 7.74 3.50
C GLU A 111 15.79 8.27 3.11
N ALA A 112 15.17 7.73 2.07
CA ALA A 112 13.83 8.11 1.66
C ALA A 112 12.78 7.65 2.68
N LEU A 113 12.91 6.42 3.19
CA LEU A 113 12.02 5.87 4.22
C LEU A 113 12.04 6.71 5.51
N LEU A 114 13.22 7.06 6.00
CA LEU A 114 13.37 7.90 7.19
C LEU A 114 12.79 9.29 6.97
N TYR A 115 13.01 9.88 5.79
CA TYR A 115 12.45 11.18 5.43
C TYR A 115 10.92 11.16 5.39
N VAL A 116 10.34 10.13 4.78
CA VAL A 116 8.89 9.93 4.73
C VAL A 116 8.31 9.83 6.14
N ALA A 117 8.97 9.10 7.04
CA ALA A 117 8.51 8.95 8.41
C ALA A 117 8.49 10.27 9.20
N ASP A 118 9.35 11.23 8.84
CA ASP A 118 9.37 12.55 9.46
C ASP A 118 8.37 13.53 8.84
N GLU A 119 8.07 13.39 7.55
CA GLU A 119 7.24 14.33 6.82
C GLU A 119 5.77 13.88 6.64
N CYS A 120 5.49 12.57 6.68
CA CYS A 120 4.13 12.04 6.48
C CYS A 120 3.53 11.54 7.81
N LEU A 121 3.20 12.46 8.71
CA LEU A 121 2.72 12.12 10.06
C LEU A 121 1.22 11.77 10.12
N ASP A 122 0.44 12.12 9.08
CA ASP A 122 -1.01 11.91 9.02
C ASP A 122 -1.40 10.70 8.16
N LEU A 123 -0.48 9.75 7.98
CA LEU A 123 -0.73 8.55 7.20
C LEU A 123 -1.84 7.72 7.84
N ARG A 124 -2.80 7.32 6.99
CA ARG A 124 -3.85 6.33 7.28
C ARG A 124 -3.56 5.00 6.59
N ALA A 125 -3.01 5.03 5.39
CA ALA A 125 -2.58 3.82 4.68
C ALA A 125 -1.11 3.95 4.27
N PHE A 126 -0.32 2.94 4.60
CA PHE A 126 1.08 2.87 4.24
C PHE A 126 1.41 1.49 3.65
N LEU A 127 1.83 1.51 2.40
CA LEU A 127 2.20 0.31 1.65
C LEU A 127 3.72 0.30 1.48
N LEU A 128 4.37 -0.61 2.17
CA LEU A 128 5.78 -0.90 2.02
C LEU A 128 6.02 -1.77 0.78
N PRO A 129 7.17 -1.62 0.12
CA PRO A 129 7.58 -2.49 -0.97
C PRO A 129 7.63 -3.96 -0.55
N GLN A 130 7.39 -4.87 -1.51
CA GLN A 130 7.47 -6.31 -1.23
C GLN A 130 8.92 -6.76 -0.98
N ASP A 131 9.87 -6.17 -1.69
CA ASP A 131 11.28 -6.55 -1.65
C ASP A 131 12.14 -5.49 -0.92
N LEU A 132 11.59 -4.88 0.14
CA LEU A 132 12.36 -3.95 0.96
C LEU A 132 13.50 -4.71 1.67
N PRO A 133 14.76 -4.25 1.57
CA PRO A 133 15.90 -4.89 2.23
C PRO A 133 15.72 -5.04 3.75
N ASP A 134 16.21 -6.13 4.32
CA ASP A 134 16.07 -6.44 5.76
C ASP A 134 16.63 -5.35 6.67
N ASP A 135 17.75 -4.72 6.28
CA ASP A 135 18.34 -3.59 7.03
C ASP A 135 17.40 -2.38 7.07
N HIS A 136 16.66 -2.11 6.02
CA HIS A 136 15.62 -1.08 6.01
C HIS A 136 14.41 -1.48 6.87
N MET A 137 14.02 -2.76 6.83
CA MET A 137 12.92 -3.30 7.65
C MET A 137 13.18 -3.16 9.16
N LEU A 138 14.43 -3.19 9.61
CA LEU A 138 14.81 -2.98 11.02
C LEU A 138 14.33 -1.63 11.58
N HIS A 139 14.12 -0.63 10.74
CA HIS A 139 13.65 0.69 11.15
C HIS A 139 12.12 0.75 11.33
N ILE A 140 11.35 -0.11 10.65
CA ILE A 140 9.89 -0.02 10.61
C ILE A 140 9.25 -0.03 12.01
N PRO A 141 9.61 -0.94 12.95
CA PRO A 141 9.01 -0.93 14.28
C PRO A 141 9.14 0.42 14.99
N ILE A 142 10.32 1.06 14.90
CA ILE A 142 10.58 2.36 15.54
C ILE A 142 9.76 3.47 14.87
N LEU A 143 9.62 3.41 13.54
CA LEU A 143 8.93 4.44 12.76
C LEU A 143 7.41 4.41 12.95
N ILE A 144 6.82 3.26 13.27
CA ILE A 144 5.37 3.11 13.51
C ILE A 144 4.86 4.08 14.57
N SER A 145 5.65 4.39 15.58
CA SER A 145 5.26 5.33 16.63
C SER A 145 4.94 6.75 16.12
N LYS A 146 5.39 7.10 14.92
CA LYS A 146 5.11 8.40 14.27
C LYS A 146 3.76 8.43 13.59
N TRP A 147 3.20 7.29 13.17
CA TRP A 147 1.98 7.19 12.36
C TRP A 147 0.75 6.83 13.20
N LYS A 148 0.38 7.72 14.11
CA LYS A 148 -0.72 7.48 15.09
C LYS A 148 -2.10 7.29 14.47
N ASN A 149 -2.29 7.78 13.23
CA ASN A 149 -3.54 7.69 12.49
C ASN A 149 -3.57 6.51 11.51
N LEU A 150 -2.56 5.62 11.57
CA LEU A 150 -2.45 4.50 10.67
C LEU A 150 -3.63 3.54 10.85
N GLU A 151 -4.34 3.30 9.77
CA GLU A 151 -5.49 2.41 9.66
C GLU A 151 -5.10 1.11 8.95
N ILE A 152 -4.28 1.21 7.89
CA ILE A 152 -3.87 0.07 7.05
C ILE A 152 -2.36 0.09 6.88
N LEU A 153 -1.73 -1.08 7.11
CA LEU A 153 -0.31 -1.31 6.82
C LEU A 153 -0.14 -2.51 5.90
N THR A 154 0.67 -2.35 4.86
CA THR A 154 1.15 -3.48 4.04
C THR A 154 2.63 -3.70 4.30
N LEU A 155 3.01 -4.95 4.58
CA LEU A 155 4.39 -5.42 4.76
C LEU A 155 4.80 -6.29 3.57
N GLY A 156 6.07 -6.21 3.17
CA GLY A 156 6.65 -7.04 2.12
C GLY A 156 6.91 -8.50 2.53
N GLY A 157 6.86 -8.81 3.83
CA GLY A 157 7.10 -10.15 4.37
C GLY A 157 6.95 -10.18 5.88
N THR A 158 7.31 -11.32 6.51
CA THR A 158 7.16 -11.54 7.96
C THR A 158 8.37 -11.12 8.80
N PHE A 159 9.45 -10.61 8.15
CA PHE A 159 10.62 -10.15 8.89
C PHE A 159 10.24 -9.05 9.89
N GLN A 160 10.66 -9.21 11.16
CA GLN A 160 10.31 -8.28 12.25
C GLN A 160 8.79 -8.10 12.50
N MET A 161 7.93 -9.00 11.97
CA MET A 161 6.48 -8.85 12.04
C MET A 161 5.97 -8.70 13.48
N GLN A 162 6.44 -9.52 14.40
CA GLN A 162 6.02 -9.48 15.81
C GLN A 162 6.27 -8.10 16.44
N GLU A 163 7.46 -7.54 16.19
CA GLU A 163 7.85 -6.22 16.66
C GLU A 163 6.96 -5.11 16.06
N VAL A 164 6.72 -5.21 14.74
CA VAL A 164 5.83 -4.28 14.01
C VAL A 164 4.42 -4.33 14.59
N LEU A 165 3.84 -5.52 14.78
CA LEU A 165 2.49 -5.68 15.35
C LEU A 165 2.40 -5.17 16.79
N ALA A 166 3.45 -5.38 17.60
CA ALA A 166 3.53 -4.82 18.95
C ALA A 166 3.48 -3.28 18.92
N GLN A 167 4.23 -2.64 18.02
CA GLN A 167 4.21 -1.18 17.89
C GLN A 167 2.85 -0.67 17.37
N ILE A 168 2.22 -1.36 16.41
CA ILE A 168 0.86 -1.04 15.94
C ILE A 168 -0.12 -1.10 17.11
N SER A 169 -0.11 -2.17 17.89
CA SER A 169 -0.98 -2.34 19.06
C SER A 169 -0.87 -1.19 20.07
N ILE A 170 0.35 -0.66 20.26
CA ILE A 170 0.62 0.43 21.20
C ILE A 170 0.20 1.79 20.62
N HIS A 171 0.57 2.07 19.37
CA HIS A 171 0.57 3.43 18.81
C HIS A 171 -0.58 3.70 17.84
N CYS A 172 -1.10 2.69 17.11
CA CYS A 172 -2.06 2.84 16.02
C CYS A 172 -3.45 2.36 16.46
N LYS A 173 -4.14 3.15 17.27
CA LYS A 173 -5.44 2.75 17.86
C LYS A 173 -6.57 2.61 16.84
N ASN A 174 -6.39 3.16 15.63
CA ASN A 174 -7.35 3.09 14.55
C ASN A 174 -6.99 1.99 13.52
N SER A 175 -5.99 1.14 13.81
CA SER A 175 -5.59 0.09 12.90
C SER A 175 -6.73 -0.90 12.67
N ILE A 176 -7.11 -1.06 11.41
CA ILE A 176 -8.20 -1.93 10.96
C ILE A 176 -7.74 -2.97 9.93
N GLY A 177 -6.63 -2.73 9.25
CA GLY A 177 -6.17 -3.58 8.15
C GLY A 177 -4.68 -3.87 8.19
N LEU A 178 -4.33 -5.14 7.89
CA LEU A 178 -2.97 -5.62 7.71
C LEU A 178 -2.90 -6.46 6.45
N ALA A 179 -1.92 -6.17 5.58
CA ALA A 179 -1.57 -7.00 4.44
C ALA A 179 -0.11 -7.43 4.57
N ILE A 180 0.19 -8.70 4.30
CA ILE A 180 1.55 -9.21 4.31
C ILE A 180 1.74 -10.04 3.04
N ALA A 181 2.62 -9.57 2.16
CA ALA A 181 2.93 -10.28 0.93
C ALA A 181 3.82 -11.48 1.22
N ARG A 182 3.56 -12.61 0.54
CA ARG A 182 4.40 -13.83 0.63
C ARG A 182 4.74 -14.22 2.07
N ALA A 183 3.77 -14.10 2.98
CA ALA A 183 3.97 -14.36 4.39
C ALA A 183 4.34 -15.82 4.63
N HIS A 184 5.30 -16.05 5.51
CA HIS A 184 5.51 -17.36 6.14
C HIS A 184 4.89 -17.26 7.54
N VAL A 185 3.67 -17.79 7.67
CA VAL A 185 2.89 -17.67 8.90
C VAL A 185 2.98 -18.97 9.69
N GLU A 186 3.95 -19.04 10.57
CA GLU A 186 4.10 -20.10 11.54
C GLU A 186 3.26 -19.82 12.81
N GLN A 187 3.40 -20.65 13.83
CA GLN A 187 2.65 -20.53 15.07
C GLN A 187 2.89 -19.19 15.78
N ASP A 188 4.13 -18.68 15.73
CA ASP A 188 4.51 -17.43 16.39
C ASP A 188 3.89 -16.22 15.70
N GLU A 189 3.86 -16.19 14.37
CA GLU A 189 3.23 -15.14 13.56
C GLU A 189 1.71 -15.15 13.75
N ALA A 190 1.07 -16.32 13.67
CA ALA A 190 -0.36 -16.46 13.91
C ALA A 190 -0.75 -16.02 15.32
N SER A 191 0.02 -16.44 16.33
CA SER A 191 -0.16 -16.03 17.73
C SER A 191 0.01 -14.53 17.90
N ALA A 192 1.00 -13.91 17.23
CA ALA A 192 1.22 -12.47 17.29
C ALA A 192 0.04 -11.68 16.70
N ILE A 193 -0.52 -12.11 15.56
CA ILE A 193 -1.71 -11.49 14.97
C ILE A 193 -2.86 -11.53 15.98
N VAL A 194 -3.17 -12.70 16.51
CA VAL A 194 -4.29 -12.89 17.44
C VAL A 194 -4.12 -12.09 18.74
N THR A 195 -2.90 -12.06 19.27
CA THR A 195 -2.66 -11.45 20.59
C THR A 195 -2.54 -9.93 20.52
N LEU A 196 -1.89 -9.42 19.47
CA LEU A 196 -1.56 -8.00 19.33
C LEU A 196 -2.64 -7.22 18.57
N LEU A 197 -3.34 -7.87 17.64
CA LEU A 197 -4.37 -7.25 16.80
C LEU A 197 -5.72 -8.01 16.86
N PRO A 198 -6.28 -8.32 18.04
CA PRO A 198 -7.50 -9.15 18.17
C PRO A 198 -8.73 -8.52 17.51
N ASN A 199 -8.75 -7.21 17.32
CA ASN A 199 -9.87 -6.45 16.75
C ASN A 199 -9.64 -6.05 15.29
N ILE A 200 -8.68 -6.69 14.61
CA ILE A 200 -8.40 -6.40 13.19
C ILE A 200 -9.62 -6.79 12.34
N LYS A 201 -9.96 -5.94 11.37
CA LYS A 201 -11.14 -6.11 10.50
C LYS A 201 -10.79 -6.63 9.11
N GLN A 202 -9.61 -6.30 8.62
CA GLN A 202 -9.16 -6.66 7.28
C GLN A 202 -7.78 -7.32 7.34
N LEU A 203 -7.67 -8.55 6.84
CA LEU A 203 -6.42 -9.28 6.82
C LEU A 203 -6.19 -9.87 5.42
N PHE A 204 -5.00 -9.62 4.85
CA PHE A 204 -4.63 -10.09 3.53
C PHE A 204 -3.31 -10.86 3.63
N LEU A 205 -3.38 -12.17 3.42
CA LEU A 205 -2.25 -13.11 3.47
C LEU A 205 -2.13 -13.91 2.17
N ARG A 206 -2.35 -13.26 1.03
CA ARG A 206 -2.28 -13.92 -0.28
C ARG A 206 -0.90 -14.52 -0.52
N HIS A 207 -0.87 -15.70 -1.16
CA HIS A 207 0.37 -16.41 -1.48
C HIS A 207 1.24 -16.71 -0.24
N ALA A 208 0.62 -16.85 0.92
CA ALA A 208 1.32 -17.20 2.14
C ALA A 208 1.58 -18.71 2.22
N TYR A 209 2.68 -19.08 2.88
CA TYR A 209 2.83 -20.40 3.45
C TYR A 209 2.26 -20.39 4.87
N MET A 210 1.19 -21.15 5.08
CA MET A 210 0.47 -21.16 6.36
C MET A 210 -0.25 -22.50 6.55
N GLU A 211 0.17 -23.28 7.50
CA GLU A 211 -0.51 -24.54 7.84
C GLU A 211 -1.92 -24.28 8.36
N LYS A 212 -2.82 -25.26 8.15
CA LYS A 212 -4.24 -25.19 8.53
C LYS A 212 -4.42 -24.79 9.99
N GLU A 213 -3.60 -25.29 10.91
CA GLU A 213 -3.67 -25.01 12.34
C GLU A 213 -3.48 -23.53 12.64
N ASN A 214 -2.58 -22.86 11.92
CA ASN A 214 -2.31 -21.44 12.07
C ASN A 214 -3.45 -20.59 11.51
N LEU A 215 -4.05 -20.99 10.38
CA LEU A 215 -5.27 -20.36 9.85
C LEU A 215 -6.44 -20.50 10.83
N VAL A 216 -6.65 -21.69 11.39
CA VAL A 216 -7.68 -21.94 12.41
C VAL A 216 -7.46 -21.05 13.65
N MET A 217 -6.20 -20.90 14.11
CA MET A 217 -5.85 -20.03 15.21
C MET A 217 -6.30 -18.58 14.94
N ILE A 218 -6.00 -18.04 13.76
CA ILE A 218 -6.39 -16.69 13.37
C ILE A 218 -7.92 -16.55 13.31
N LEU A 219 -8.64 -17.49 12.68
CA LEU A 219 -10.10 -17.50 12.58
C LEU A 219 -10.78 -17.59 13.95
N GLN A 220 -10.17 -18.29 14.90
CA GLN A 220 -10.67 -18.38 16.26
C GLN A 220 -10.35 -17.18 17.12
N GLY A 221 -9.23 -16.50 16.87
CA GLY A 221 -8.73 -15.39 17.68
C GLY A 221 -9.24 -14.02 17.25
N CYS A 222 -9.34 -13.76 15.94
CA CYS A 222 -9.71 -12.45 15.37
C CYS A 222 -11.22 -12.41 15.06
N LYS A 223 -12.06 -12.17 16.06
CA LYS A 223 -13.54 -12.23 15.91
C LYS A 223 -14.17 -11.04 15.21
N GLU A 224 -13.45 -9.93 15.07
CA GLU A 224 -13.91 -8.72 14.39
C GLU A 224 -13.55 -8.70 12.89
N LEU A 225 -13.00 -9.81 12.35
CA LEU A 225 -12.69 -9.89 10.93
C LEU A 225 -13.97 -9.74 10.08
N GLU A 226 -13.93 -8.76 9.19
CA GLU A 226 -14.95 -8.48 8.19
C GLU A 226 -14.52 -8.92 6.78
N TYR A 227 -13.18 -8.85 6.52
CA TYR A 227 -12.56 -9.26 5.26
C TYR A 227 -11.31 -10.07 5.55
N PHE A 228 -11.21 -11.28 4.99
CA PHE A 228 -10.02 -12.12 5.09
C PHE A 228 -9.70 -12.79 3.76
N ASP A 229 -8.52 -12.50 3.23
CA ASP A 229 -8.05 -12.99 1.94
C ASP A 229 -6.81 -13.87 2.13
N VAL A 230 -6.99 -15.17 1.89
CA VAL A 230 -5.95 -16.20 1.96
C VAL A 230 -5.85 -16.95 0.64
N ARG A 231 -6.12 -16.28 -0.47
CA ARG A 231 -6.05 -16.88 -1.80
C ARG A 231 -4.64 -17.31 -2.15
N HIS A 232 -4.55 -18.43 -2.89
CA HIS A 232 -3.30 -19.00 -3.37
C HIS A 232 -2.28 -19.28 -2.25
N CYS A 233 -2.76 -19.64 -1.07
CA CYS A 233 -1.91 -20.06 0.04
C CYS A 233 -1.53 -21.54 -0.09
N ILE A 234 -0.42 -21.91 0.56
CA ILE A 234 0.07 -23.28 0.68
C ILE A 234 -0.06 -23.70 2.14
N GLY A 235 -0.62 -24.91 2.38
CA GLY A 235 -0.73 -25.55 3.70
C GLY A 235 -2.14 -25.90 4.13
N PHE A 236 -3.16 -25.56 3.30
CA PHE A 236 -4.56 -26.00 3.47
C PHE A 236 -5.27 -26.02 2.12
N ASP A 237 -6.32 -26.82 1.99
CA ASP A 237 -7.09 -26.90 0.75
C ASP A 237 -8.19 -25.84 0.67
N GLU A 238 -8.40 -25.31 -0.55
CA GLU A 238 -9.56 -24.48 -0.89
C GLU A 238 -10.87 -25.22 -0.55
N GLY A 239 -11.81 -24.54 0.08
CA GLY A 239 -13.13 -25.09 0.36
C GLY A 239 -13.17 -26.08 1.52
N ASP A 240 -12.15 -26.16 2.38
CA ASP A 240 -12.16 -27.02 3.57
C ASP A 240 -13.37 -26.69 4.49
N ASP A 241 -14.20 -27.70 4.75
CA ASP A 241 -15.46 -27.55 5.52
C ASP A 241 -15.27 -26.98 6.92
N GLU A 242 -14.16 -27.30 7.61
CA GLU A 242 -13.87 -26.78 8.94
C GLU A 242 -13.47 -25.30 8.86
N ILE A 243 -12.63 -24.93 7.90
CA ILE A 243 -12.20 -23.54 7.65
C ILE A 243 -13.43 -22.71 7.31
N LEU A 244 -14.26 -23.12 6.34
CA LEU A 244 -15.47 -22.40 5.93
C LEU A 244 -16.46 -22.22 7.09
N LYS A 245 -16.61 -23.21 7.95
CA LYS A 245 -17.45 -23.13 9.14
C LYS A 245 -16.92 -22.09 10.13
N LEU A 246 -15.60 -22.06 10.37
CA LEU A 246 -14.98 -21.08 11.25
C LEU A 246 -15.04 -19.66 10.67
N ALA A 247 -14.90 -19.52 9.36
CA ALA A 247 -14.96 -18.26 8.63
C ALA A 247 -16.38 -17.74 8.40
N SER A 248 -17.43 -18.50 8.77
CA SER A 248 -18.85 -18.17 8.47
C SER A 248 -19.32 -16.83 9.05
N HIS A 249 -18.64 -16.26 10.02
CA HIS A 249 -18.92 -14.94 10.59
C HIS A 249 -18.29 -13.79 9.80
N ILE A 250 -17.34 -14.09 8.90
CA ILE A 250 -16.61 -13.10 8.11
C ILE A 250 -17.43 -12.75 6.88
N ARG A 251 -17.69 -11.45 6.65
CA ARG A 251 -18.49 -10.98 5.52
C ARG A 251 -17.92 -11.40 4.18
N THR A 252 -16.58 -11.33 4.05
CA THR A 252 -15.87 -11.70 2.83
C THR A 252 -14.66 -12.54 3.22
N PHE A 253 -14.74 -13.84 2.96
CA PHE A 253 -13.64 -14.78 3.10
C PHE A 253 -13.28 -15.31 1.72
N LYS A 254 -11.99 -15.28 1.39
CA LYS A 254 -11.46 -15.70 0.07
C LYS A 254 -10.32 -16.67 0.27
N ASP A 255 -10.48 -17.91 -0.20
CA ASP A 255 -9.51 -19.01 -0.12
C ASP A 255 -9.21 -19.66 -1.47
N GLU A 256 -9.73 -19.09 -2.57
CA GLU A 256 -9.61 -19.67 -3.91
C GLU A 256 -8.14 -19.89 -4.30
N GLY A 257 -7.86 -21.04 -4.89
CA GLY A 257 -6.52 -21.43 -5.34
C GLY A 257 -5.56 -21.85 -4.23
N SER A 258 -6.02 -21.97 -2.99
CA SER A 258 -5.20 -22.51 -1.90
C SER A 258 -5.14 -24.04 -1.96
N MET A 259 -3.99 -24.63 -1.57
CA MET A 259 -3.74 -26.05 -1.66
C MET A 259 -2.83 -26.55 -0.53
N LEU A 260 -3.01 -27.81 -0.12
CA LEU A 260 -2.25 -28.40 0.97
C LEU A 260 -0.76 -28.54 0.66
N TYR A 261 -0.41 -28.85 -0.60
CA TYR A 261 0.98 -28.96 -1.06
C TYR A 261 1.12 -28.36 -2.45
N ASP A 262 2.24 -27.69 -2.68
CA ASP A 262 2.65 -27.28 -4.02
C ASP A 262 3.39 -28.46 -4.68
N TYR A 263 2.78 -29.06 -5.71
CA TYR A 263 3.38 -30.20 -6.44
C TYR A 263 4.37 -29.75 -7.53
N ASP A 264 4.45 -28.44 -7.80
CA ASP A 264 5.30 -27.87 -8.86
C ASP A 264 6.33 -26.89 -8.24
N ASP A 265 7.37 -27.43 -7.62
CA ASP A 265 8.50 -26.68 -7.00
C ASP A 265 9.24 -25.72 -7.97
N ASP A 266 8.97 -25.79 -9.29
CA ASP A 266 9.65 -24.99 -10.33
C ASP A 266 8.87 -23.74 -10.81
N TYR A 267 7.60 -23.54 -10.44
CA TYR A 267 6.74 -22.49 -11.01
C TYR A 267 6.31 -21.36 -10.05
N CYS A 268 6.47 -21.52 -8.76
CA CYS A 268 5.88 -20.60 -7.77
C CYS A 268 6.58 -19.21 -7.68
N LEU A 269 7.79 -19.06 -8.21
CA LEU A 269 8.56 -17.81 -8.07
C LEU A 269 8.22 -16.72 -9.13
N THR A 270 7.44 -17.05 -10.17
CA THR A 270 7.31 -16.16 -11.34
C THR A 270 6.00 -15.39 -11.44
N TYR A 271 4.95 -15.72 -10.68
CA TYR A 271 3.60 -15.14 -10.87
C TYR A 271 3.14 -14.13 -9.81
N CYS A 272 3.98 -13.73 -8.86
CA CYS A 272 3.56 -12.89 -7.74
C CYS A 272 3.58 -11.37 -7.99
N ALA A 273 3.91 -10.89 -9.19
CA ALA A 273 4.07 -9.45 -9.45
C ALA A 273 2.76 -8.69 -9.73
N ASP A 274 1.67 -9.36 -10.11
CA ASP A 274 0.51 -8.68 -10.72
C ASP A 274 -0.73 -8.50 -9.82
N SER A 275 -0.75 -8.93 -8.55
CA SER A 275 -2.02 -9.10 -7.85
C SER A 275 -2.41 -8.07 -6.78
N PHE A 276 -1.63 -7.02 -6.53
CA PHE A 276 -2.02 -5.94 -5.61
C PHE A 276 -2.66 -4.71 -6.29
N HIS A 277 -2.89 -4.78 -7.62
CA HIS A 277 -3.41 -3.63 -8.39
C HIS A 277 -4.94 -3.64 -8.60
N ASP A 278 -5.64 -4.69 -8.16
CA ASP A 278 -7.10 -4.68 -8.21
C ASP A 278 -7.65 -3.90 -7.02
N GLY A 279 -8.25 -2.75 -7.33
CA GLY A 279 -8.86 -1.71 -6.53
C GLY A 279 -9.74 -2.05 -5.31
N ASP A 280 -9.34 -3.00 -4.48
CA ASP A 280 -10.10 -3.44 -3.30
C ASP A 280 -10.02 -2.46 -2.09
N PHE A 281 -9.32 -1.32 -2.24
CA PHE A 281 -9.23 -0.29 -1.19
C PHE A 281 -10.10 0.96 -1.45
N SER A 282 -11.00 0.90 -2.46
CA SER A 282 -11.91 2.02 -2.80
C SER A 282 -13.36 1.62 -2.54
N ASP A 283 -13.84 1.88 -1.30
CA ASP A 283 -15.24 2.23 -0.99
C ASP A 283 -15.32 2.99 0.32
#